data_27bc75de0f37cbcfb6ad0522e5ac0c75
#
_entry.id   27bc75de0f37cbcfb6ad0522e5ac0c75
#
_cell.length_a   1.000
_cell.length_b   1.000
_cell.length_c   1.000
_cell.angle_alpha   90.00
_cell.angle_beta   90.00
_cell.angle_gamma   90.00
#
_symmetry.space_group_name_H-M   'P 1'
#
loop_
_entity.id
_entity.type
_entity.pdbx_description
1 polymer ?
#
loop_
_entity_poly.entity_id
_entity_poly.type
_entity_poly.pdbx_seq_one_letter_code
_entity_poly.pdbx_strand_id
1 'polypeptide(L)'
;MADEIDSELLKLLQSVDTPTVCNAIEVAQGKRGFSQFTRGTMVCSDPEGGAMVGFAKTAKIAALEPPTENQDIIKERRMNYYRYMSEVDGPRVVVIEDLVFPDCI
;
A
#
# COMPACT_ATOMS: atom_id res chain seq x y z
N MET A 1 12.49 -15.87 5.12
CA MET A 1 12.21 -16.00 3.68
C MET A 1 12.06 -14.62 3.09
N ALA A 2 12.77 -14.33 2.04
CA ALA A 2 12.69 -13.03 1.39
C ALA A 2 11.36 -12.90 0.64
N ASP A 3 10.76 -11.73 0.73
CA ASP A 3 9.60 -11.38 -0.07
C ASP A 3 10.08 -11.04 -1.48
N GLU A 4 10.21 -12.07 -2.30
CA GLU A 4 10.64 -11.91 -3.68
C GLU A 4 9.47 -12.12 -4.63
N ILE A 5 9.45 -11.34 -5.69
CA ILE A 5 8.51 -11.50 -6.78
C ILE A 5 9.27 -11.84 -8.05
N ASP A 6 8.75 -12.81 -8.82
CA ASP A 6 9.27 -13.14 -10.13
C ASP A 6 9.26 -11.89 -11.02
N SER A 7 10.39 -11.63 -11.69
CA SER A 7 10.54 -10.45 -12.55
C SER A 7 9.55 -10.41 -13.71
N GLU A 8 9.18 -11.58 -14.25
CA GLU A 8 8.17 -11.66 -15.31
C GLU A 8 6.77 -11.31 -14.79
N LEU A 9 6.44 -11.82 -13.60
CA LEU A 9 5.16 -11.47 -12.94
C LEU A 9 5.11 -9.98 -12.62
N LEU A 10 6.20 -9.42 -12.11
CA LEU A 10 6.28 -7.99 -11.81
C LEU A 10 6.03 -7.15 -13.07
N LYS A 11 6.69 -7.49 -14.17
CA LYS A 11 6.49 -6.80 -15.46
C LYS A 11 5.06 -6.92 -15.96
N LEU A 12 4.47 -8.10 -15.82
CA LEU A 12 3.08 -8.31 -16.21
C LEU A 12 2.14 -7.43 -15.39
N LEU A 13 2.30 -7.40 -14.07
CA LEU A 13 1.47 -6.58 -13.19
C LEU A 13 1.63 -5.09 -13.47
N GLN A 14 2.83 -4.63 -13.81
CA GLN A 14 3.09 -3.24 -14.19
C GLN A 14 2.48 -2.86 -15.53
N SER A 15 2.15 -3.83 -16.38
CA SER A 15 1.59 -3.62 -17.72
C SER A 15 0.08 -3.57 -17.75
N VAL A 16 -0.61 -3.89 -16.66
CA VAL A 16 -2.07 -3.93 -16.57
C VAL A 16 -2.56 -2.95 -15.52
N ASP A 17 -3.86 -2.65 -15.55
CA ASP A 17 -4.47 -1.78 -14.56
C ASP A 17 -5.06 -2.59 -13.38
N THR A 18 -5.45 -1.88 -12.33
CA THR A 18 -6.01 -2.49 -11.13
C THR A 18 -7.30 -3.27 -11.38
N PRO A 19 -8.27 -2.75 -12.17
CA PRO A 19 -9.47 -3.54 -12.50
C PRO A 19 -9.16 -4.86 -13.17
N THR A 20 -8.17 -4.91 -14.05
CA THR A 20 -7.72 -6.15 -14.70
C THR A 20 -7.20 -7.15 -13.68
N VAL A 21 -6.41 -6.69 -12.70
CA VAL A 21 -5.91 -7.54 -11.62
C VAL A 21 -7.06 -8.09 -10.77
N CYS A 22 -8.05 -7.26 -10.43
CA CYS A 22 -9.23 -7.70 -9.70
C CYS A 22 -9.98 -8.82 -10.45
N ASN A 23 -10.17 -8.67 -11.75
CA ASN A 23 -10.79 -9.69 -12.58
C ASN A 23 -9.96 -10.97 -12.63
N ALA A 24 -8.67 -10.87 -12.72
CA ALA A 24 -7.76 -12.01 -12.70
C ALA A 24 -7.84 -12.79 -11.39
N ILE A 25 -7.95 -12.10 -10.26
CA ILE A 25 -8.14 -12.72 -8.95
C ILE A 25 -9.46 -13.50 -8.91
N GLU A 26 -10.53 -12.92 -9.41
CA GLU A 26 -11.83 -13.63 -9.50
C GLU A 26 -11.72 -14.90 -10.32
N VAL A 27 -11.06 -14.85 -11.47
CA VAL A 27 -10.84 -16.03 -12.31
C VAL A 27 -10.01 -17.08 -11.57
N ALA A 28 -8.94 -16.66 -10.92
CA ALA A 28 -8.06 -17.58 -10.18
C ALA A 28 -8.79 -18.26 -9.01
N GLN A 29 -9.69 -17.55 -8.34
CA GLN A 29 -10.47 -18.07 -7.22
C GLN A 29 -11.72 -18.86 -7.66
N GLY A 30 -12.09 -18.77 -8.92
CA GLY A 30 -13.27 -19.43 -9.45
C GLY A 30 -14.59 -18.88 -8.93
N LYS A 31 -14.61 -17.63 -8.48
CA LYS A 31 -15.83 -16.98 -7.98
C LYS A 31 -15.84 -15.50 -8.29
N ARG A 32 -17.04 -14.94 -8.43
CA ARG A 32 -17.24 -13.50 -8.61
C ARG A 32 -17.46 -12.79 -7.29
N GLY A 33 -17.34 -11.48 -7.32
CA GLY A 33 -17.64 -10.63 -6.18
C GLY A 33 -16.40 -10.21 -5.39
N PHE A 34 -15.39 -9.74 -6.09
CA PHE A 34 -14.25 -9.09 -5.44
C PHE A 34 -14.76 -7.87 -4.67
N SER A 35 -14.51 -7.83 -3.37
CA SER A 35 -15.06 -6.80 -2.47
C SER A 35 -14.00 -5.99 -1.73
N GLN A 36 -12.73 -6.26 -1.95
CA GLN A 36 -11.63 -5.56 -1.29
C GLN A 36 -11.26 -4.29 -2.08
N PHE A 37 -12.08 -3.27 -1.96
CA PHE A 37 -11.86 -1.98 -2.62
C PHE A 37 -11.60 -0.89 -1.58
N THR A 38 -10.86 0.14 -2.00
CA THR A 38 -10.78 1.38 -1.24
C THR A 38 -12.12 2.10 -1.27
N ARG A 39 -12.45 2.83 -0.22
CA ARG A 39 -13.74 3.53 -0.10
C ARG A 39 -13.80 4.80 -0.93
N GLY A 40 -12.66 5.48 -1.08
CA GLY A 40 -12.59 6.73 -1.81
C GLY A 40 -11.96 6.57 -3.18
N THR A 41 -12.02 7.64 -3.96
CA THR A 41 -11.34 7.70 -5.25
C THR A 41 -9.87 8.02 -5.05
N MET A 42 -9.02 7.18 -5.61
CA MET A 42 -7.58 7.41 -5.59
C MET A 42 -7.19 8.39 -6.67
N VAL A 43 -6.33 9.35 -6.32
CA VAL A 43 -5.78 10.33 -7.25
C VAL A 43 -4.31 10.03 -7.44
N CYS A 44 -3.87 9.88 -8.68
CA CYS A 44 -2.47 9.62 -9.00
C CYS A 44 -1.72 10.95 -9.14
N SER A 45 -0.61 11.09 -8.43
CA SER A 45 0.26 12.27 -8.53
C SER A 45 1.12 12.28 -9.79
N ASP A 46 1.31 11.11 -10.40
CA ASP A 46 2.08 10.94 -11.63
C ASP A 46 1.36 9.97 -12.57
N PRO A 47 0.31 10.45 -13.29
CA PRO A 47 -0.48 9.58 -14.16
C PRO A 47 0.31 8.92 -15.29
N GLU A 48 1.42 9.54 -15.70
CA GLU A 48 2.26 9.02 -16.78
C GLU A 48 3.32 8.03 -16.29
N GLY A 49 3.53 7.93 -14.98
CA GLY A 49 4.53 7.07 -14.37
C GLY A 49 4.20 5.58 -14.38
N GLY A 50 3.00 5.21 -14.80
CA GLY A 50 2.56 3.82 -14.83
C GLY A 50 2.05 3.32 -13.48
N ALA A 51 1.76 2.03 -13.40
CA ALA A 51 1.23 1.41 -12.19
C ALA A 51 2.33 1.17 -11.15
N MET A 52 2.01 1.44 -9.89
CA MET A 52 2.85 1.03 -8.76
C MET A 52 2.50 -0.41 -8.40
N VAL A 53 3.50 -1.27 -8.37
CA VAL A 53 3.34 -2.68 -7.99
C VAL A 53 4.38 -3.06 -6.95
N GLY A 54 3.94 -3.63 -5.85
CA GLY A 54 4.86 -4.07 -4.81
C GLY A 54 4.13 -4.74 -3.66
N PHE A 55 4.91 -5.29 -2.75
CA PHE A 55 4.37 -5.83 -1.50
C PHE A 55 3.85 -4.69 -0.63
N ALA A 56 2.68 -4.88 -0.05
CA ALA A 56 2.08 -3.87 0.81
C ALA A 56 2.83 -3.75 2.14
N LYS A 57 3.26 -2.55 2.47
CA LYS A 57 3.71 -2.18 3.80
C LYS A 57 2.68 -1.22 4.39
N THR A 58 2.01 -1.65 5.43
CA THR A 58 0.87 -0.92 5.98
C THR A 58 1.25 -0.13 7.22
N ALA A 59 0.67 1.05 7.34
CA ALA A 59 0.83 1.90 8.51
C ALA A 59 -0.47 2.64 8.79
N LYS A 60 -0.57 3.22 9.98
CA LYS A 60 -1.72 4.03 10.38
C LYS A 60 -1.24 5.41 10.81
N ILE A 61 -2.02 6.42 10.50
CA ILE A 61 -1.72 7.80 10.86
C ILE A 61 -2.93 8.45 11.52
N ALA A 62 -2.68 9.28 12.54
CA ALA A 62 -3.68 10.14 13.16
C ALA A 62 -3.02 11.50 13.39
N ALA A 63 -3.45 12.50 12.66
CA ALA A 63 -2.75 13.79 12.62
C ALA A 63 -3.68 14.99 12.88
N LEU A 64 -4.89 14.76 13.39
CA LEU A 64 -5.82 15.84 13.65
C LEU A 64 -5.36 16.73 14.81
N GLU A 65 -4.78 16.13 15.84
CA GLU A 65 -4.34 16.83 17.03
C GLU A 65 -2.82 16.64 17.23
N PRO A 66 -2.13 17.62 17.82
CA PRO A 66 -0.73 17.45 18.16
C PRO A 66 -0.52 16.28 19.12
N PRO A 67 0.57 15.52 18.99
CA PRO A 67 0.86 14.44 19.92
C PRO A 67 1.15 14.96 21.32
N THR A 68 0.71 14.21 22.32
CA THR A 68 0.90 14.54 23.74
C THR A 68 2.16 13.89 24.32
N GLU A 69 2.72 12.93 23.64
CA GLU A 69 3.94 12.24 24.05
C GLU A 69 5.16 13.16 23.90
N ASN A 70 6.23 12.86 24.63
CA ASN A 70 7.46 13.63 24.51
C ASN A 70 8.15 13.39 23.15
N GLN A 71 9.06 14.28 22.79
CA GLN A 71 9.72 14.27 21.49
C GLN A 71 10.57 13.01 21.25
N ASP A 72 11.12 12.42 22.30
CA ASP A 72 11.93 11.21 22.17
C ASP A 72 11.08 10.02 21.75
N ILE A 73 9.88 9.90 22.29
CA ILE A 73 8.93 8.85 21.92
C ILE A 73 8.47 9.04 20.46
N ILE A 74 8.16 10.27 20.07
CA ILE A 74 7.75 10.59 18.70
C ILE A 74 8.86 10.25 17.71
N LYS A 75 10.09 10.61 18.03
CA LYS A 75 11.27 10.31 17.23
C LYS A 75 11.47 8.81 17.09
N GLU A 76 11.34 8.06 18.17
CA GLU A 76 11.47 6.60 18.16
C GLU A 76 10.43 5.95 17.26
N ARG A 77 9.16 6.39 17.34
CA ARG A 77 8.09 5.89 16.46
C ARG A 77 8.42 6.15 14.98
N ARG A 78 8.93 7.33 14.69
CA ARG A 78 9.33 7.70 13.32
C ARG A 78 10.45 6.81 12.83
N MET A 79 11.46 6.59 13.64
CA MET A 79 12.58 5.73 13.29
C MET A 79 12.14 4.27 13.11
N ASN A 80 11.24 3.78 13.93
CA ASN A 80 10.67 2.43 13.80
C ASN A 80 9.87 2.29 12.51
N TYR A 81 9.14 3.33 12.12
CA TYR A 81 8.42 3.37 10.85
C TYR A 81 9.39 3.25 9.67
N TYR A 82 10.48 4.01 9.69
CA TYR A 82 11.48 3.96 8.62
C TYR A 82 12.15 2.59 8.54
N ARG A 83 12.48 1.98 9.65
CA ARG A 83 13.04 0.63 9.70
C ARG A 83 12.07 -0.38 9.10
N TYR A 84 10.81 -0.32 9.50
CA TYR A 84 9.76 -1.20 8.98
C TYR A 84 9.61 -1.07 7.47
N MET A 85 9.61 0.16 6.94
CA MET A 85 9.51 0.40 5.51
C MET A 85 10.70 -0.13 4.73
N SER A 86 11.86 -0.26 5.36
CA SER A 86 13.09 -0.70 4.71
C SER A 86 13.40 -2.20 4.88
N GLU A 87 12.55 -2.97 5.56
CA GLU A 87 12.82 -4.38 5.86
C GLU A 87 12.81 -5.31 4.66
N VAL A 88 12.14 -4.97 3.58
CA VAL A 88 12.05 -5.81 2.39
C VAL A 88 12.92 -5.26 1.27
N ASP A 89 13.64 -6.17 0.60
CA ASP A 89 14.48 -5.83 -0.54
C ASP A 89 13.69 -5.69 -1.84
N GLY A 90 12.55 -6.37 -1.94
CA GLY A 90 11.71 -6.36 -3.14
C GLY A 90 10.92 -5.05 -3.30
N PRO A 91 10.19 -4.92 -4.40
CA PRO A 91 9.34 -3.76 -4.60
C PRO A 91 8.28 -3.70 -3.50
N ARG A 92 8.02 -2.49 -2.99
CA ARG A 92 7.05 -2.28 -1.92
C ARG A 92 6.21 -1.05 -2.17
N VAL A 93 4.95 -1.13 -1.77
CA VAL A 93 4.00 -0.02 -1.81
C VAL A 93 3.57 0.27 -0.38
N VAL A 94 3.73 1.50 0.05
CA VAL A 94 3.31 1.94 1.37
C VAL A 94 1.83 2.29 1.33
N VAL A 95 1.04 1.65 2.16
CA VAL A 95 -0.40 1.89 2.28
C VAL A 95 -0.68 2.42 3.68
N ILE A 96 -1.12 3.65 3.76
CA ILE A 96 -1.35 4.34 5.04
C ILE A 96 -2.85 4.55 5.24
N GLU A 97 -3.37 4.02 6.35
CA GLU A 97 -4.74 4.26 6.79
C GLU A 97 -4.79 5.52 7.65
N ASP A 98 -5.65 6.47 7.29
CA ASP A 98 -5.92 7.64 8.11
C ASP A 98 -7.01 7.31 9.13
N LEU A 99 -6.66 7.29 10.41
CA LEU A 99 -7.58 6.93 11.48
C LEU A 99 -8.59 8.06 11.80
N VAL A 100 -8.29 9.28 11.39
CA VAL A 100 -9.14 10.44 11.64
C VAL A 100 -10.17 10.62 10.53
N PHE A 101 -9.77 10.34 9.29
CA PHE A 101 -10.62 10.45 8.11
C PHE A 101 -10.70 9.11 7.38
N PRO A 102 -11.32 8.08 7.99
CA PRO A 102 -11.29 6.72 7.44
C PRO A 102 -11.99 6.56 6.10
N ASP A 103 -12.85 7.51 5.72
CA ASP A 103 -13.56 7.47 4.45
C ASP A 103 -12.79 8.15 3.30
N CYS A 104 -11.61 8.65 3.56
CA CYS A 104 -10.78 9.30 2.56
C CYS A 104 -9.97 8.31 1.71
N ILE A 105 -9.91 7.06 2.11
CA ILE A 105 -9.16 6.00 1.42
C ILE A 105 -10.07 4.85 1.09
#